data_17400268dce551328b4000b5218afbba
#
_entry.id   17400268dce551328b4000b5218afbba
#
_cell.length_a   1.000
_cell.length_b   1.000
_cell.length_c   1.000
_cell.angle_alpha   90.00
_cell.angle_beta   90.00
_cell.angle_gamma   90.00
#
_symmetry.space_group_name_H-M   'P 1'
#
loop_
_entity.id
_entity.type
_entity.pdbx_description
1 polymer ?
#
loop_
_entity_poly.entity_id
_entity_poly.type
_entity_poly.pdbx_seq_one_letter_code
_entity_poly.pdbx_strand_id
1 'polypeptide(L)'
;GFRPKRSCHTALAHIQKSFSGTKWFIEGDIKGFFDNINHEVLINTLRERITDERFIRLIRKFLNAGYVEDWKFHKTYSGTPQGGLISPILANIYLDRFDKYVKEYAQSFDKGRERQSSTEYKRLENKRSKLVIKAKSVEDESVRINLIDEIRKVEREIIKTPYGSNMDETFKRLKYVHRTLLNSSDTKSLFVSPKH
;
A
#
# COMPACT_ATOMS: atom_id res chain seq x y z
N GLY A 1 -1.37 8.37 -9.87
CA GLY A 1 -0.98 9.42 -10.79
C GLY A 1 -1.85 10.66 -10.66
N PHE A 2 -1.42 11.76 -11.26
CA PHE A 2 -2.16 13.03 -11.36
C PHE A 2 -2.50 13.71 -10.03
N ARG A 3 -1.74 13.43 -8.98
CA ARG A 3 -1.84 14.15 -7.69
C ARG A 3 -0.60 15.02 -7.49
N PRO A 4 -0.75 16.29 -7.07
CA PRO A 4 0.39 17.17 -6.79
C PRO A 4 1.36 16.53 -5.79
N LYS A 5 2.67 16.64 -6.06
CA LYS A 5 3.75 16.12 -5.19
C LYS A 5 3.68 14.60 -4.92
N ARG A 6 3.01 13.82 -5.78
CA ARG A 6 2.93 12.36 -5.70
C ARG A 6 3.42 11.73 -7.01
N SER A 7 4.16 10.64 -6.90
CA SER A 7 4.69 9.88 -8.04
C SER A 7 4.70 8.38 -7.73
N CYS A 8 5.03 7.55 -8.73
CA CYS A 8 5.26 6.11 -8.51
C CYS A 8 6.35 5.90 -7.45
N HIS A 9 7.42 6.70 -7.50
CA HIS A 9 8.51 6.60 -6.52
C HIS A 9 8.05 6.88 -5.08
N THR A 10 7.15 7.86 -4.87
CA THR A 10 6.60 8.10 -3.53
C THR A 10 5.73 6.95 -3.04
N ALA A 11 5.01 6.27 -3.94
CA ALA A 11 4.23 5.09 -3.59
C ALA A 11 5.13 3.90 -3.23
N LEU A 12 6.18 3.64 -4.04
CA LEU A 12 7.16 2.59 -3.76
C LEU A 12 7.89 2.82 -2.44
N ALA A 13 8.34 4.05 -2.19
CA ALA A 13 8.98 4.41 -0.93
C ALA A 13 8.02 4.22 0.27
N HIS A 14 6.73 4.51 0.09
CA HIS A 14 5.72 4.26 1.11
C HIS A 14 5.56 2.76 1.37
N ILE A 15 5.46 1.93 0.32
CA ILE A 15 5.38 0.48 0.45
C ILE A 15 6.62 -0.05 1.20
N GLN A 16 7.81 0.34 0.75
CA GLN A 16 9.06 -0.10 1.37
C GLN A 16 9.13 0.21 2.87
N LYS A 17 8.74 1.42 3.27
CA LYS A 17 8.78 1.85 4.67
C LYS A 17 7.65 1.29 5.52
N SER A 18 6.43 1.28 4.97
CA SER A 18 5.22 1.01 5.75
C SER A 18 4.80 -0.45 5.74
N PHE A 19 5.18 -1.23 4.72
CA PHE A 19 4.77 -2.63 4.57
C PHE A 19 5.78 -3.62 5.15
N SER A 20 6.80 -3.13 5.86
CA SER A 20 7.71 -3.97 6.63
C SER A 20 6.91 -4.86 7.60
N GLY A 21 7.24 -6.16 7.62
CA GLY A 21 6.56 -7.15 8.46
C GLY A 21 5.16 -7.58 7.99
N THR A 22 4.74 -7.18 6.79
CA THR A 22 3.49 -7.67 6.18
C THR A 22 3.66 -9.13 5.76
N LYS A 23 2.75 -10.01 6.21
CA LYS A 23 2.77 -11.44 5.91
C LYS A 23 1.86 -11.81 4.74
N TRP A 24 0.77 -11.10 4.58
CA TRP A 24 -0.23 -11.34 3.55
C TRP A 24 -0.34 -10.13 2.66
N PHE A 25 -0.36 -10.39 1.38
CA PHE A 25 -0.58 -9.39 0.35
C PHE A 25 -1.81 -9.78 -0.47
N ILE A 26 -2.77 -8.86 -0.57
CA ILE A 26 -3.97 -9.05 -1.38
C ILE A 26 -3.92 -8.01 -2.49
N GLU A 27 -3.88 -8.48 -3.72
CA GLU A 27 -3.97 -7.63 -4.91
C GLU A 27 -5.36 -7.75 -5.50
N GLY A 28 -6.00 -6.61 -5.75
CA GLY A 28 -7.29 -6.53 -6.41
C GLY A 28 -7.22 -5.61 -7.64
N ASP A 29 -7.94 -5.97 -8.68
CA ASP A 29 -8.09 -5.15 -9.87
C ASP A 29 -9.56 -5.03 -10.25
N ILE A 30 -9.97 -3.84 -10.71
CA ILE A 30 -11.34 -3.57 -11.16
C ILE A 30 -11.37 -3.70 -12.68
N LYS A 31 -11.96 -4.79 -13.15
CA LYS A 31 -12.10 -5.05 -14.59
C LYS A 31 -12.92 -3.96 -15.25
N GLY A 32 -12.39 -3.39 -16.35
CA GLY A 32 -13.09 -2.38 -17.15
C GLY A 32 -13.48 -1.14 -16.34
N PHE A 33 -12.64 -0.70 -15.40
CA PHE A 33 -12.96 0.39 -14.49
C PHE A 33 -13.41 1.66 -15.24
N PHE A 34 -12.65 2.08 -16.24
CA PHE A 34 -12.95 3.30 -17.00
C PHE A 34 -14.26 3.21 -17.78
N ASP A 35 -14.60 2.01 -18.24
CA ASP A 35 -15.82 1.78 -19.03
C ASP A 35 -17.07 1.69 -18.15
N ASN A 36 -16.89 1.35 -16.88
CA ASN A 36 -17.98 1.10 -15.93
C ASN A 36 -18.19 2.21 -14.90
N ILE A 37 -17.54 3.36 -15.04
CA ILE A 37 -17.80 4.51 -14.14
C ILE A 37 -19.23 4.98 -14.32
N ASN A 38 -20.02 4.95 -13.24
CA ASN A 38 -21.36 5.49 -13.26
C ASN A 38 -21.33 7.02 -13.22
N HIS A 39 -21.84 7.65 -14.28
CA HIS A 39 -21.84 9.11 -14.44
C HIS A 39 -22.60 9.83 -13.34
N GLU A 40 -23.76 9.30 -12.90
CA GLU A 40 -24.55 9.95 -11.84
C GLU A 40 -23.84 9.92 -10.50
N VAL A 41 -23.22 8.78 -10.15
CA VAL A 41 -22.40 8.67 -8.92
C VAL A 41 -21.23 9.63 -8.96
N LEU A 42 -20.54 9.73 -10.10
CA LEU A 42 -19.43 10.66 -10.27
C LEU A 42 -19.88 12.11 -10.15
N ILE A 43 -20.96 12.49 -10.83
CA ILE A 43 -21.52 13.85 -10.78
C ILE A 43 -21.97 14.21 -9.36
N ASN A 44 -22.63 13.30 -8.64
CA ASN A 44 -23.04 13.54 -7.27
C ASN A 44 -21.83 13.70 -6.33
N THR A 45 -20.76 12.94 -6.56
CA THR A 45 -19.51 13.08 -5.82
C THR A 45 -18.84 14.44 -6.08
N LEU A 46 -18.88 14.92 -7.32
CA LEU A 46 -18.38 16.26 -7.67
C LEU A 46 -19.20 17.36 -6.98
N ARG A 47 -20.54 17.22 -6.93
CA ARG A 47 -21.42 18.19 -6.29
C ARG A 47 -21.20 18.33 -4.79
N GLU A 48 -20.62 17.35 -4.12
CA GLU A 48 -20.22 17.47 -2.71
C GLU A 48 -19.19 18.60 -2.48
N ARG A 49 -18.45 18.99 -3.52
CA ARG A 49 -17.37 19.99 -3.43
C ARG A 49 -17.52 21.17 -4.38
N ILE A 50 -18.28 21.01 -5.46
CA ILE A 50 -18.43 21.98 -6.53
C ILE A 50 -19.90 22.36 -6.62
N THR A 51 -20.18 23.64 -6.34
CA THR A 51 -21.54 24.20 -6.37
C THR A 51 -21.89 24.82 -7.71
N ASP A 52 -20.90 25.03 -8.60
CA ASP A 52 -21.11 25.59 -9.94
C ASP A 52 -21.76 24.59 -10.87
N GLU A 53 -23.06 24.73 -11.07
CA GLU A 53 -23.85 23.87 -11.97
C GLU A 53 -23.47 24.06 -13.47
N ARG A 54 -22.83 25.18 -13.86
CA ARG A 54 -22.31 25.33 -15.23
C ARG A 54 -21.16 24.37 -15.46
N PHE A 55 -20.25 24.30 -14.49
CA PHE A 55 -19.14 23.37 -14.51
C PHE A 55 -19.63 21.91 -14.49
N ILE A 56 -20.56 21.57 -13.62
CA ILE A 56 -21.15 20.22 -13.53
C ILE A 56 -21.80 19.82 -14.87
N ARG A 57 -22.54 20.72 -15.51
CA ARG A 57 -23.12 20.47 -16.83
C ARG A 57 -22.06 20.28 -17.91
N LEU A 58 -20.94 21.01 -17.83
CA LEU A 58 -19.82 20.82 -18.76
C LEU A 58 -19.23 19.43 -18.63
N ILE A 59 -18.95 18.96 -17.39
CA ILE A 59 -18.44 17.61 -17.13
C ILE A 59 -19.43 16.56 -17.64
N ARG A 60 -20.74 16.73 -17.40
CA ARG A 60 -21.76 15.79 -17.90
C ARG A 60 -21.77 15.72 -19.44
N LYS A 61 -21.66 16.87 -20.11
CA LYS A 61 -21.52 16.90 -21.58
C LYS A 61 -20.26 16.17 -22.04
N PHE A 62 -19.14 16.37 -21.35
CA PHE A 62 -17.90 15.70 -21.64
C PHE A 62 -18.02 14.17 -21.50
N LEU A 63 -18.62 13.69 -20.43
CA LEU A 63 -18.84 12.25 -20.20
C LEU A 63 -19.73 11.61 -21.28
N ASN A 64 -20.73 12.35 -21.76
CA ASN A 64 -21.69 11.89 -22.78
C ASN A 64 -21.22 12.12 -24.23
N ALA A 65 -20.09 12.81 -24.43
CA ALA A 65 -19.66 13.20 -25.78
C ALA A 65 -19.23 12.01 -26.66
N GLY A 66 -18.91 10.87 -26.05
CA GLY A 66 -18.38 9.73 -26.80
C GLY A 66 -16.91 9.89 -27.15
N TYR A 67 -16.41 8.99 -27.95
CA TYR A 67 -15.05 9.03 -28.49
C TYR A 67 -15.00 8.53 -29.94
N VAL A 68 -13.96 8.91 -30.65
CA VAL A 68 -13.69 8.44 -32.00
C VAL A 68 -12.51 7.48 -31.95
N GLU A 69 -12.70 6.26 -32.47
CA GLU A 69 -11.68 5.24 -32.61
C GLU A 69 -11.78 4.66 -34.01
N ASP A 70 -10.68 4.52 -34.72
CA ASP A 70 -10.63 4.06 -36.12
C ASP A 70 -11.60 4.79 -37.06
N TRP A 71 -11.71 6.11 -36.88
CA TRP A 71 -12.64 6.98 -37.62
C TRP A 71 -14.12 6.65 -37.41
N LYS A 72 -14.47 5.85 -36.39
CA LYS A 72 -15.84 5.55 -36.02
C LYS A 72 -16.17 6.22 -34.68
N PHE A 73 -17.38 6.80 -34.64
CA PHE A 73 -17.89 7.41 -33.42
C PHE A 73 -18.50 6.34 -32.50
N HIS A 74 -18.08 6.32 -31.25
CA HIS A 74 -18.60 5.47 -30.21
C HIS A 74 -19.25 6.33 -29.12
N LYS A 75 -20.53 6.07 -28.85
CA LYS A 75 -21.26 6.78 -27.82
C LYS A 75 -20.99 6.15 -26.48
N THR A 76 -20.65 6.96 -25.46
CA THR A 76 -20.47 6.50 -24.08
C THR A 76 -21.77 6.67 -23.29
N TYR A 77 -22.30 5.57 -22.79
CA TYR A 77 -23.43 5.56 -21.85
C TYR A 77 -22.96 5.47 -20.40
N SER A 78 -21.78 4.94 -20.17
CA SER A 78 -21.06 4.83 -18.90
C SER A 78 -19.57 4.99 -19.16
N GLY A 79 -18.81 5.25 -18.10
CA GLY A 79 -17.37 5.33 -18.20
C GLY A 79 -16.81 6.69 -18.63
N THR A 80 -15.52 6.72 -18.79
CA THR A 80 -14.75 7.87 -19.30
C THR A 80 -13.89 7.42 -20.47
N PRO A 81 -13.76 8.22 -21.54
CA PRO A 81 -12.93 7.84 -22.68
C PRO A 81 -11.51 7.52 -22.25
N GLN A 82 -11.00 6.35 -22.65
CA GLN A 82 -9.58 6.01 -22.40
C GLN A 82 -8.70 6.97 -23.21
N GLY A 83 -7.65 7.50 -22.56
CA GLY A 83 -6.75 8.48 -23.17
C GLY A 83 -7.18 9.94 -23.02
N GLY A 84 -8.35 10.23 -22.48
CA GLY A 84 -8.76 11.59 -22.15
C GLY A 84 -7.93 12.20 -21.02
N LEU A 85 -7.46 13.45 -21.18
CA LEU A 85 -6.63 14.15 -20.18
C LEU A 85 -7.29 14.26 -18.80
N ILE A 86 -8.62 14.36 -18.74
CA ILE A 86 -9.38 14.51 -17.50
C ILE A 86 -9.77 13.16 -16.88
N SER A 87 -9.81 12.08 -17.65
CA SER A 87 -10.28 10.77 -17.20
C SER A 87 -9.56 10.23 -15.97
N PRO A 88 -8.23 10.33 -15.85
CA PRO A 88 -7.53 9.88 -14.63
C PRO A 88 -7.87 10.72 -13.39
N ILE A 89 -8.21 12.00 -13.56
CA ILE A 89 -8.61 12.87 -12.45
C ILE A 89 -10.01 12.46 -11.97
N LEU A 90 -10.95 12.26 -12.91
CA LEU A 90 -12.29 11.79 -12.60
C LEU A 90 -12.29 10.41 -11.95
N ALA A 91 -11.41 9.51 -12.42
CA ALA A 91 -11.19 8.21 -11.83
C ALA A 91 -10.72 8.32 -10.37
N ASN A 92 -9.76 9.20 -10.06
CA ASN A 92 -9.29 9.43 -8.69
C ASN A 92 -10.42 9.98 -7.80
N ILE A 93 -11.27 10.87 -8.31
CA ILE A 93 -12.41 11.42 -7.56
C ILE A 93 -13.44 10.31 -7.29
N TYR A 94 -13.73 9.49 -8.29
CA TYR A 94 -14.68 8.36 -8.14
C TYR A 94 -14.20 7.37 -7.08
N LEU A 95 -12.91 7.03 -7.09
CA LEU A 95 -12.30 6.05 -6.19
C LEU A 95 -12.00 6.62 -4.79
N ASP A 96 -12.09 7.91 -4.56
CA ASP A 96 -11.91 8.51 -3.23
C ASP A 96 -12.89 7.94 -2.20
N ARG A 97 -14.10 7.58 -2.62
CA ARG A 97 -15.08 6.90 -1.75
C ARG A 97 -14.62 5.51 -1.32
N PHE A 98 -14.01 4.77 -2.24
CA PHE A 98 -13.43 3.46 -1.94
C PHE A 98 -12.22 3.60 -1.00
N ASP A 99 -11.34 4.58 -1.25
CA ASP A 99 -10.21 4.88 -0.37
C ASP A 99 -10.68 5.21 1.07
N LYS A 100 -11.75 5.99 1.20
CA LYS A 100 -12.34 6.33 2.51
C LYS A 100 -12.87 5.09 3.21
N TYR A 101 -13.66 4.29 2.50
CA TYR A 101 -14.19 3.02 3.03
C TYR A 101 -13.09 2.09 3.53
N VAL A 102 -12.02 1.89 2.73
CA VAL A 102 -10.91 1.02 3.14
C VAL A 102 -10.17 1.58 4.35
N LYS A 103 -10.02 2.91 4.46
CA LYS A 103 -9.41 3.55 5.64
C LYS A 103 -10.25 3.34 6.90
N GLU A 104 -11.57 3.51 6.82
CA GLU A 104 -12.50 3.25 7.92
C GLU A 104 -12.46 1.77 8.32
N TYR A 105 -12.49 0.88 7.34
CA TYR A 105 -12.35 -0.55 7.57
C TYR A 105 -11.01 -0.89 8.24
N ALA A 106 -9.91 -0.30 7.77
CA ALA A 106 -8.60 -0.50 8.38
C ALA A 106 -8.59 -0.07 9.85
N GLN A 107 -9.19 1.06 10.19
CA GLN A 107 -9.31 1.53 11.58
C GLN A 107 -10.10 0.56 12.45
N SER A 108 -11.19 -0.01 11.93
CA SER A 108 -11.98 -1.00 12.64
C SER A 108 -11.27 -2.36 12.79
N PHE A 109 -10.43 -2.71 11.81
CA PHE A 109 -9.67 -3.95 11.78
C PHE A 109 -8.43 -3.90 12.66
N ASP A 110 -7.78 -2.74 12.73
CA ASP A 110 -6.52 -2.55 13.44
C ASP A 110 -6.68 -2.78 14.93
N LYS A 111 -5.85 -3.65 15.50
CA LYS A 111 -5.83 -4.00 16.92
C LYS A 111 -4.43 -3.88 17.51
N GLY A 112 -4.40 -3.60 18.81
CA GLY A 112 -3.16 -3.57 19.58
C GLY A 112 -2.23 -2.43 19.23
N ARG A 113 -1.30 -2.14 20.12
CA ARG A 113 -0.29 -1.09 19.93
C ARG A 113 0.96 -1.63 19.26
N GLU A 114 1.41 -2.80 19.70
CA GLU A 114 2.63 -3.44 19.26
C GLU A 114 2.43 -4.95 19.13
N ARG A 115 3.15 -5.53 18.17
CA ARG A 115 3.19 -6.98 18.00
C ARG A 115 3.99 -7.59 19.13
N GLN A 116 3.45 -8.60 19.80
CA GLN A 116 4.20 -9.33 20.81
C GLN A 116 5.25 -10.23 20.17
N SER A 117 6.47 -10.14 20.68
CA SER A 117 7.54 -11.04 20.28
C SER A 117 7.35 -12.43 20.90
N SER A 118 7.73 -13.46 20.15
CA SER A 118 7.70 -14.83 20.66
C SER A 118 8.64 -14.98 21.88
N THR A 119 8.34 -15.94 22.74
CA THR A 119 9.18 -16.23 23.93
C THR A 119 10.60 -16.57 23.53
N GLU A 120 10.76 -17.32 22.43
CA GLU A 120 12.06 -17.71 21.90
C GLU A 120 12.84 -16.51 21.35
N TYR A 121 12.19 -15.64 20.61
CA TYR A 121 12.78 -14.40 20.11
C TYR A 121 13.28 -13.52 21.28
N LYS A 122 12.46 -13.32 22.31
CA LYS A 122 12.84 -12.58 23.53
C LYS A 122 14.04 -13.21 24.23
N ARG A 123 14.07 -14.53 24.32
CA ARG A 123 15.20 -15.27 24.93
C ARG A 123 16.51 -15.00 24.19
N LEU A 124 16.48 -15.09 22.86
CA LEU A 124 17.66 -14.83 22.03
C LEU A 124 18.09 -13.37 22.10
N GLU A 125 17.15 -12.43 22.07
CA GLU A 125 17.44 -11.00 22.18
C GLU A 125 18.05 -10.65 23.54
N ASN A 126 17.53 -11.23 24.62
CA ASN A 126 18.11 -11.09 25.96
C ASN A 126 19.51 -11.70 26.05
N LYS A 127 19.74 -12.87 25.41
CA LYS A 127 21.07 -13.50 25.35
C LYS A 127 22.05 -12.59 24.61
N ARG A 128 21.65 -12.06 23.43
CA ARG A 128 22.45 -11.10 22.65
C ARG A 128 22.82 -9.87 23.50
N SER A 129 21.82 -9.27 24.18
CA SER A 129 22.03 -8.07 24.98
C SER A 129 23.04 -8.32 26.12
N LYS A 130 22.95 -9.46 26.79
CA LYS A 130 23.93 -9.85 27.85
C LYS A 130 25.33 -10.02 27.29
N LEU A 131 25.47 -10.66 26.13
CA LEU A 131 26.77 -10.84 25.47
C LEU A 131 27.39 -9.50 25.05
N VAL A 132 26.56 -8.59 24.52
CA VAL A 132 27.01 -7.24 24.11
C VAL A 132 27.52 -6.45 25.36
N ILE A 133 26.80 -6.50 26.47
CA ILE A 133 27.23 -5.84 27.72
C ILE A 133 28.54 -6.44 28.18
N LYS A 134 28.66 -7.78 28.20
CA LYS A 134 29.87 -8.47 28.59
C LYS A 134 31.06 -8.13 27.69
N ALA A 135 30.86 -8.06 26.36
CA ALA A 135 31.92 -7.69 25.40
C ALA A 135 32.41 -6.25 25.58
N LYS A 136 31.54 -5.35 26.08
CA LYS A 136 31.94 -3.96 26.41
C LYS A 136 32.74 -3.82 27.69
N SER A 137 32.58 -4.75 28.65
CA SER A 137 33.23 -4.70 29.96
C SER A 137 34.55 -5.48 30.02
N VAL A 138 34.91 -6.24 29.00
CA VAL A 138 36.14 -7.02 28.95
C VAL A 138 37.26 -6.21 28.26
N GLU A 139 38.41 -6.12 28.95
CA GLU A 139 39.60 -5.44 28.43
C GLU A 139 40.49 -6.36 27.59
N ASP A 140 40.42 -7.68 27.78
CA ASP A 140 41.18 -8.67 27.04
C ASP A 140 40.62 -8.81 25.61
N GLU A 141 41.45 -8.46 24.64
CA GLU A 141 41.08 -8.46 23.19
C GLU A 141 40.75 -9.88 22.66
N SER A 142 41.45 -10.91 23.18
CA SER A 142 41.20 -12.30 22.76
C SER A 142 39.83 -12.80 23.20
N VAL A 143 39.45 -12.48 24.44
CA VAL A 143 38.12 -12.80 24.98
C VAL A 143 37.03 -12.00 24.31
N ARG A 144 37.31 -10.74 23.95
CA ARG A 144 36.38 -9.87 23.23
C ARG A 144 36.06 -10.38 21.84
N ILE A 145 37.05 -10.87 21.07
CA ILE A 145 36.87 -11.47 19.76
C ILE A 145 35.96 -12.69 19.84
N ASN A 146 36.18 -13.59 20.81
CA ASN A 146 35.33 -14.75 21.01
C ASN A 146 33.86 -14.37 21.32
N LEU A 147 33.65 -13.34 22.13
CA LEU A 147 32.31 -12.83 22.45
C LEU A 147 31.63 -12.22 21.24
N ILE A 148 32.36 -11.54 20.36
CA ILE A 148 31.83 -11.00 19.10
C ILE A 148 31.36 -12.13 18.17
N ASP A 149 32.10 -13.22 18.08
CA ASP A 149 31.70 -14.39 17.28
C ASP A 149 30.47 -15.10 17.84
N GLU A 150 30.35 -15.13 19.18
CA GLU A 150 29.15 -15.64 19.84
C GLU A 150 27.92 -14.74 19.58
N ILE A 151 28.11 -13.43 19.62
CA ILE A 151 27.06 -12.45 19.27
C ILE A 151 26.58 -12.68 17.82
N ARG A 152 27.49 -12.82 16.85
CA ARG A 152 27.16 -13.10 15.47
C ARG A 152 26.41 -14.41 15.26
N LYS A 153 26.70 -15.44 16.06
CA LYS A 153 25.93 -16.71 16.03
C LYS A 153 24.50 -16.49 16.51
N VAL A 154 24.33 -15.80 17.64
CA VAL A 154 22.99 -15.49 18.19
C VAL A 154 22.20 -14.58 17.22
N GLU A 155 22.82 -13.61 16.58
CA GLU A 155 22.17 -12.76 15.57
C GLU A 155 21.65 -13.56 14.36
N ARG A 156 22.40 -14.55 13.89
CA ARG A 156 21.93 -15.47 12.84
C ARG A 156 20.72 -16.31 13.28
N GLU A 157 20.68 -16.72 14.55
CA GLU A 157 19.53 -17.43 15.12
C GLU A 157 18.32 -16.50 15.24
N ILE A 158 18.50 -15.25 15.67
CA ILE A 158 17.44 -14.23 15.74
C ILE A 158 16.81 -14.00 14.39
N ILE A 159 17.60 -13.89 13.31
CA ILE A 159 17.12 -13.68 11.94
C ILE A 159 16.24 -14.85 11.48
N LYS A 160 16.55 -16.07 11.89
CA LYS A 160 15.79 -17.29 11.54
C LYS A 160 14.54 -17.47 12.41
N THR A 161 14.51 -16.88 13.61
CA THR A 161 13.42 -17.05 14.57
C THR A 161 12.28 -16.09 14.26
N PRO A 162 11.02 -16.55 14.12
CA PRO A 162 9.88 -15.67 13.92
C PRO A 162 9.72 -14.70 15.09
N TYR A 163 9.56 -13.41 14.78
CA TYR A 163 9.38 -12.37 15.81
C TYR A 163 8.15 -12.63 16.69
N GLY A 164 7.06 -13.13 16.13
CA GLY A 164 5.85 -13.43 16.87
C GLY A 164 5.05 -14.58 16.25
N SER A 165 4.02 -15.03 16.94
CA SER A 165 3.10 -16.03 16.44
C SER A 165 2.42 -15.55 15.13
N ASN A 166 2.23 -16.47 14.19
CA ASN A 166 1.44 -16.21 12.99
C ASN A 166 -0.04 -15.94 13.33
N MET A 167 -0.47 -16.36 14.51
CA MET A 167 -1.82 -16.29 15.06
C MET A 167 -1.95 -15.20 16.14
N ASP A 168 -1.07 -14.19 16.15
CA ASP A 168 -1.18 -13.11 17.13
C ASP A 168 -2.44 -12.28 16.86
N GLU A 169 -3.51 -12.64 17.54
CA GLU A 169 -4.81 -11.97 17.47
C GLU A 169 -4.80 -10.62 18.22
N THR A 170 -3.78 -10.37 19.04
CA THR A 170 -3.65 -9.14 19.82
C THR A 170 -3.18 -7.96 18.98
N PHE A 171 -2.55 -8.25 17.85
CA PHE A 171 -2.02 -7.25 16.94
C PHE A 171 -2.40 -7.53 15.49
N LYS A 172 -3.22 -6.69 14.93
CA LYS A 172 -3.62 -6.73 13.51
C LYS A 172 -3.44 -5.34 12.90
N ARG A 173 -2.88 -5.28 11.70
CA ARG A 173 -2.72 -4.04 10.94
C ARG A 173 -3.03 -4.27 9.47
N LEU A 174 -3.88 -3.43 8.93
CA LEU A 174 -4.16 -3.37 7.50
C LEU A 174 -3.45 -2.17 6.90
N LYS A 175 -2.60 -2.44 5.90
CA LYS A 175 -1.88 -1.41 5.16
C LYS A 175 -2.38 -1.41 3.72
N TYR A 176 -2.84 -0.28 3.27
CA TYR A 176 -3.51 -0.15 1.99
C TYR A 176 -2.79 0.83 1.07
N VAL A 177 -2.60 0.42 -0.18
CA VAL A 177 -2.12 1.29 -1.26
C VAL A 177 -3.03 1.12 -2.46
N HIS A 178 -3.59 2.22 -2.91
CA HIS A 178 -4.45 2.22 -4.08
C HIS A 178 -3.64 2.16 -5.38
N ARG A 179 -3.98 1.23 -6.28
CA ARG A 179 -3.22 0.93 -7.51
C ARG A 179 -3.19 2.07 -8.52
N THR A 180 -4.19 2.95 -8.59
CA THR A 180 -4.16 4.10 -9.50
C THR A 180 -2.99 5.05 -9.24
N LEU A 181 -2.31 4.93 -8.09
CA LEU A 181 -1.04 5.61 -7.85
C LEU A 181 0.11 5.02 -8.67
N LEU A 182 -0.03 3.79 -9.16
CA LEU A 182 0.98 3.02 -9.87
C LEU A 182 0.75 2.97 -11.39
N ASN A 183 -0.37 3.48 -11.89
CA ASN A 183 -0.64 3.46 -13.33
C ASN A 183 0.25 4.45 -14.08
N SER A 184 1.38 3.97 -14.48
CA SER A 184 1.96 4.23 -15.77
C SER A 184 1.97 2.91 -16.52
N SER A 185 1.91 2.99 -17.83
CA SER A 185 1.85 1.92 -18.82
C SER A 185 2.90 0.79 -18.72
N ASP A 186 3.67 0.72 -17.65
CA ASP A 186 4.82 -0.16 -17.49
C ASP A 186 4.63 -1.26 -16.43
N THR A 187 3.42 -1.49 -15.93
CA THR A 187 3.18 -2.60 -15.00
C THR A 187 3.00 -3.93 -15.73
N LYS A 188 4.03 -4.38 -16.43
CA LYS A 188 4.25 -5.82 -16.57
C LYS A 188 4.74 -6.33 -15.21
N SER A 189 3.82 -7.00 -14.50
CA SER A 189 4.06 -7.95 -13.41
C SER A 189 5.18 -7.61 -12.42
N LEU A 190 4.88 -6.87 -11.37
CA LEU A 190 5.58 -7.00 -10.10
C LEU A 190 4.96 -8.18 -9.33
N PHE A 191 5.25 -9.38 -9.75
CA PHE A 191 5.06 -10.57 -8.95
C PHE A 191 6.15 -10.59 -7.87
N VAL A 192 5.78 -10.23 -6.65
CA VAL A 192 6.58 -10.63 -5.49
C VAL A 192 6.02 -11.97 -5.05
N SER A 193 6.60 -13.03 -5.57
CA SER A 193 6.43 -14.39 -5.06
C SER A 193 6.87 -14.45 -3.60
N PRO A 194 6.14 -15.12 -2.69
CA PRO A 194 6.63 -15.37 -1.35
C PRO A 194 7.91 -16.21 -1.46
N LYS A 195 9.01 -15.67 -0.99
CA LYS A 195 10.20 -16.49 -0.75
C LYS A 195 9.88 -17.45 0.39
N HIS A 196 9.95 -18.73 0.08
CA HIS A 196 9.94 -19.84 1.02
C HIS A 196 11.00 -19.70 2.11
#